data_08b5abce8c24dce183eec9b4d069648b
#
_entry.id   08b5abce8c24dce183eec9b4d069648b
#
_cell.length_a   1.000
_cell.length_b   1.000
_cell.length_c   1.000
_cell.angle_alpha   90.00
_cell.angle_beta   90.00
_cell.angle_gamma   90.00
#
_symmetry.space_group_name_H-M   'P 1'
#
loop_
_entity.id
_entity.type
_entity.pdbx_description
1 polymer ?
#
loop_
_entity_poly.entity_id
_entity_poly.type
_entity_poly.pdbx_seq_one_letter_code
_entity_poly.pdbx_strand_id
1 'polypeptide(L)'
;MCNPCNSYSVSILFLVGLAVFRLIYEKKREDGGVERLVQEFPHDEITIGRGGESTVVIPGRRLALVHARMVWDGQSLVVVDAGSVAGVRAKGRRIARENLASGDTIVLGDVSIRCEYANGSVDLICHIDEEEKIQVRAKDTLAGLRVETYLPSMRALCLVVGLAALIGCGLYPFLDGDFSAWSSGPIANPHKLIEADCQKCHTNPFEQVPDSSCLACHSMTEHGSSSMNQVRVGHANTQKRCAQCHMDHNGTPGLIEEDARQCTTCHANLKQYAEESTFLDVSSFAKHPQFHIALTDSADGTSRISIDSTDAIDPGTIQLNHAVHLEGFIRTRTGEKKLACNSCHELSADFKTIKPISFDNHCRECHSLSFDERDPEQEVPHGDAEVIFPFLYTHYTTQTLERENKPATKTSTMDVSRRIPGSEPVALSVKGSPQELAREAERQLFTKTGCALCHGIDEKPIEERKEDNAHYRIKPSNIKTVWLPHARFSHGAHEEYTCESCHAGVQKSTNSGDVLLPKVGICQNCHADNHRKGFVSSDCVTCHSHHDQQAMAPEKKLDIRTYIRSLIR
;
A
#
# COMPACT_ATOMS: atom_id res chain seq x y z
N MET A 1 -14.30 -2.13 49.82
CA MET A 1 -15.56 -1.45 50.18
C MET A 1 -16.49 -1.58 49.00
N CYS A 2 -17.72 -1.98 49.30
CA CYS A 2 -18.72 -2.61 48.46
C CYS A 2 -19.16 -1.87 47.20
N ASN A 3 -19.36 -2.66 46.16
CA ASN A 3 -20.17 -2.36 44.98
C ASN A 3 -21.66 -2.24 45.33
N PRO A 4 -22.44 -1.43 44.66
CA PRO A 4 -23.88 -1.66 44.56
C PRO A 4 -24.27 -2.26 43.22
N CYS A 5 -25.06 -3.32 43.29
CA CYS A 5 -25.83 -3.93 42.23
C CYS A 5 -26.73 -2.92 41.52
N ASN A 6 -26.68 -2.87 40.22
CA ASN A 6 -27.73 -2.25 39.42
C ASN A 6 -28.62 -3.36 38.81
N SER A 7 -29.80 -3.44 39.35
CA SER A 7 -30.92 -4.22 38.83
C SER A 7 -31.50 -3.52 37.60
N TYR A 8 -31.30 -4.13 36.41
CA TYR A 8 -32.06 -3.74 35.23
C TYR A 8 -33.40 -4.49 35.21
N SER A 9 -34.47 -3.75 35.42
CA SER A 9 -35.84 -4.20 35.11
C SER A 9 -35.96 -4.31 33.59
N VAL A 10 -36.06 -5.53 33.07
CA VAL A 10 -36.40 -5.80 31.68
C VAL A 10 -37.91 -5.70 31.54
N SER A 11 -38.38 -4.67 30.86
CA SER A 11 -39.77 -4.56 30.41
C SER A 11 -40.03 -5.64 29.37
N ILE A 12 -40.90 -6.59 29.72
CA ILE A 12 -41.38 -7.63 28.83
C ILE A 12 -42.31 -6.99 27.80
N LEU A 13 -41.76 -6.75 26.59
CA LEU A 13 -42.60 -6.53 25.41
C LEU A 13 -43.05 -7.91 24.93
N PHE A 14 -44.32 -8.18 24.97
CA PHE A 14 -44.96 -9.35 24.32
C PHE A 14 -44.77 -9.22 22.79
N LEU A 15 -43.77 -9.88 22.22
CA LEU A 15 -43.70 -10.20 20.81
C LEU A 15 -44.40 -11.52 20.57
N VAL A 16 -45.58 -11.44 19.96
CA VAL A 16 -46.38 -12.58 19.50
C VAL A 16 -45.58 -13.34 18.44
N GLY A 17 -45.20 -14.61 18.71
CA GLY A 17 -44.92 -15.60 17.69
C GLY A 17 -43.53 -16.21 17.58
N LEU A 18 -42.54 -15.82 18.38
CA LEU A 18 -41.23 -16.50 18.35
C LEU A 18 -41.19 -17.66 19.35
N ALA A 19 -40.81 -18.86 18.86
CA ALA A 19 -40.54 -19.98 19.74
C ALA A 19 -39.30 -19.73 20.59
N VAL A 20 -39.31 -20.19 21.82
CA VAL A 20 -38.15 -20.15 22.71
C VAL A 20 -37.62 -21.56 22.88
N PHE A 21 -36.42 -21.82 22.32
CA PHE A 21 -35.68 -23.04 22.64
C PHE A 21 -35.00 -22.87 23.97
N ARG A 22 -35.16 -23.84 24.89
CA ARG A 22 -34.50 -23.88 26.17
C ARG A 22 -33.60 -25.10 26.25
N LEU A 23 -32.30 -24.92 26.38
CA LEU A 23 -31.34 -25.97 26.64
C LEU A 23 -31.24 -26.21 28.15
N ILE A 24 -31.56 -27.44 28.57
CA ILE A 24 -31.54 -27.84 29.97
C ILE A 24 -30.45 -28.88 30.16
N TYR A 25 -29.38 -28.50 30.85
CA TYR A 25 -28.33 -29.43 31.26
C TYR A 25 -28.69 -30.04 32.59
N GLU A 26 -28.75 -31.37 32.65
CA GLU A 26 -28.89 -32.12 33.88
C GLU A 26 -27.53 -32.75 34.27
N LYS A 27 -26.96 -32.31 35.37
CA LYS A 27 -25.73 -32.85 35.93
C LYS A 27 -26.06 -33.51 37.27
N LYS A 28 -25.76 -34.82 37.38
CA LYS A 28 -25.84 -35.52 38.68
C LYS A 28 -24.73 -35.04 39.61
N ARG A 29 -25.09 -34.62 40.82
CA ARG A 29 -24.16 -34.32 41.88
C ARG A 29 -23.74 -35.61 42.60
N GLU A 30 -22.58 -35.60 43.26
CA GLU A 30 -22.09 -36.70 44.07
C GLU A 30 -23.03 -37.05 45.25
N ASP A 31 -23.87 -36.11 45.70
CA ASP A 31 -24.88 -36.27 46.73
C ASP A 31 -26.20 -36.88 46.26
N GLY A 32 -26.29 -37.24 44.97
CA GLY A 32 -27.51 -37.81 44.35
C GLY A 32 -28.49 -36.75 43.85
N GLY A 33 -28.23 -35.47 44.08
CA GLY A 33 -29.04 -34.35 43.55
C GLY A 33 -28.80 -34.13 42.06
N VAL A 34 -29.77 -33.52 41.38
CA VAL A 34 -29.63 -33.09 39.95
C VAL A 34 -29.58 -31.59 39.90
N GLU A 35 -28.45 -31.06 39.41
CA GLU A 35 -28.30 -29.66 39.12
C GLU A 35 -28.80 -29.40 37.67
N ARG A 36 -29.65 -28.39 37.50
CA ARG A 36 -30.20 -27.99 36.21
C ARG A 36 -29.70 -26.60 35.85
N LEU A 37 -29.03 -26.49 34.70
CA LEU A 37 -28.66 -25.24 34.08
C LEU A 37 -29.57 -25.03 32.87
N VAL A 38 -30.25 -23.88 32.78
CA VAL A 38 -31.16 -23.54 31.69
C VAL A 38 -30.61 -22.35 30.91
N GLN A 39 -30.52 -22.50 29.60
CA GLN A 39 -30.14 -21.44 28.68
C GLN A 39 -31.23 -21.27 27.61
N GLU A 40 -31.68 -20.04 27.37
CA GLU A 40 -32.76 -19.73 26.45
C GLU A 40 -32.25 -19.12 25.14
N PHE A 41 -32.88 -19.57 24.03
CA PHE A 41 -32.58 -19.09 22.67
C PHE A 41 -33.90 -18.68 21.99
N PRO A 42 -34.18 -17.38 21.84
CA PRO A 42 -35.41 -16.88 21.23
C PRO A 42 -35.32 -16.91 19.68
N HIS A 43 -35.34 -18.09 19.10
CA HIS A 43 -35.23 -18.30 17.66
C HIS A 43 -36.17 -19.42 17.22
N ASP A 44 -36.72 -19.33 16.00
CA ASP A 44 -37.51 -20.39 15.41
C ASP A 44 -36.63 -21.50 14.80
N GLU A 45 -35.37 -21.22 14.63
CA GLU A 45 -34.35 -22.15 14.12
C GLU A 45 -33.09 -22.05 14.95
N ILE A 46 -32.52 -23.19 15.34
CA ILE A 46 -31.26 -23.31 16.05
C ILE A 46 -30.36 -24.33 15.38
N THR A 47 -29.02 -24.12 15.48
CA THR A 47 -28.02 -25.12 15.11
C THR A 47 -27.39 -25.67 16.39
N ILE A 48 -27.14 -26.99 16.39
CA ILE A 48 -26.51 -27.69 17.53
C ILE A 48 -25.19 -28.30 17.06
N GLY A 49 -24.13 -28.07 17.81
CA GLY A 49 -22.82 -28.62 17.51
C GLY A 49 -21.81 -28.30 18.59
N ARG A 50 -20.54 -28.70 18.39
CA ARG A 50 -19.44 -28.38 19.32
C ARG A 50 -18.68 -27.11 18.93
N GLY A 51 -18.93 -26.55 17.74
CA GLY A 51 -18.26 -25.34 17.23
C GLY A 51 -18.93 -24.06 17.71
N GLY A 52 -18.15 -23.02 17.91
CA GLY A 52 -18.67 -21.70 18.33
C GLY A 52 -19.59 -21.00 17.33
N GLU A 53 -19.70 -21.52 16.12
CA GLU A 53 -20.65 -21.09 15.08
C GLU A 53 -22.05 -21.69 15.23
N SER A 54 -22.22 -22.70 16.10
CA SER A 54 -23.53 -23.26 16.42
C SER A 54 -24.27 -22.37 17.42
N THR A 55 -25.60 -22.22 17.24
CA THR A 55 -26.45 -21.48 18.16
C THR A 55 -26.41 -22.10 19.56
N VAL A 56 -26.44 -23.44 19.61
CA VAL A 56 -26.32 -24.24 20.83
C VAL A 56 -25.02 -24.99 20.79
N VAL A 57 -24.07 -24.60 21.63
CA VAL A 57 -22.77 -25.25 21.74
C VAL A 57 -22.80 -26.29 22.85
N ILE A 58 -22.64 -27.56 22.50
CA ILE A 58 -22.59 -28.68 23.43
C ILE A 58 -21.22 -29.36 23.34
N PRO A 59 -20.47 -29.51 24.43
CA PRO A 59 -19.22 -30.24 24.43
C PRO A 59 -19.48 -31.73 24.19
N GLY A 60 -18.94 -32.28 23.08
CA GLY A 60 -19.06 -33.69 22.74
C GLY A 60 -17.94 -34.10 21.78
N ARG A 61 -17.25 -35.22 22.07
CA ARG A 61 -16.09 -35.65 21.26
C ARG A 61 -16.48 -36.13 19.86
N ARG A 62 -17.70 -36.63 19.72
CA ARG A 62 -18.26 -37.12 18.44
C ARG A 62 -19.28 -36.18 17.82
N LEU A 63 -19.46 -35.00 18.41
CA LEU A 63 -20.27 -33.95 17.83
C LEU A 63 -19.49 -33.24 16.71
N ALA A 64 -20.10 -32.98 15.57
CA ALA A 64 -19.54 -32.12 14.52
C ALA A 64 -19.57 -30.65 14.97
N LEU A 65 -18.81 -29.77 14.28
CA LEU A 65 -18.85 -28.33 14.55
C LEU A 65 -20.28 -27.79 14.44
N VAL A 66 -20.98 -28.10 13.36
CA VAL A 66 -22.43 -28.00 13.23
C VAL A 66 -22.91 -29.41 12.96
N HIS A 67 -23.70 -30.02 13.87
CA HIS A 67 -24.11 -31.42 13.79
C HIS A 67 -25.54 -31.56 13.29
N ALA A 68 -26.43 -30.76 13.83
CA ALA A 68 -27.85 -30.78 13.48
C ALA A 68 -28.42 -29.37 13.48
N ARG A 69 -29.53 -29.22 12.73
CA ARG A 69 -30.37 -28.03 12.71
C ARG A 69 -31.76 -28.42 13.19
N MET A 70 -32.33 -27.63 14.08
CA MET A 70 -33.68 -27.82 14.59
C MET A 70 -34.53 -26.60 14.21
N VAL A 71 -35.70 -26.87 13.69
CA VAL A 71 -36.64 -25.84 13.22
C VAL A 71 -38.00 -26.09 13.88
N TRP A 72 -38.55 -25.05 14.46
CA TRP A 72 -39.90 -25.06 14.99
C TRP A 72 -40.83 -24.30 14.02
N ASP A 73 -41.88 -24.96 13.53
CA ASP A 73 -42.84 -24.37 12.57
C ASP A 73 -44.11 -23.84 13.23
N GLY A 74 -44.14 -23.76 14.56
CA GLY A 74 -45.32 -23.36 15.34
C GLY A 74 -46.19 -24.52 15.80
N GLN A 75 -46.04 -25.71 15.23
CA GLN A 75 -46.80 -26.92 15.57
C GLN A 75 -45.93 -28.18 15.71
N SER A 76 -44.83 -28.27 14.97
CA SER A 76 -43.93 -29.42 14.99
C SER A 76 -42.47 -29.02 15.11
N LEU A 77 -41.69 -29.89 15.71
CA LEU A 77 -40.25 -29.76 15.81
C LEU A 77 -39.57 -30.63 14.77
N VAL A 78 -38.89 -30.04 13.84
CA VAL A 78 -38.15 -30.72 12.77
C VAL A 78 -36.67 -30.73 13.09
N VAL A 79 -36.03 -31.90 13.06
CA VAL A 79 -34.57 -32.04 13.11
C VAL A 79 -34.02 -32.44 11.75
N VAL A 80 -32.90 -31.82 11.36
CA VAL A 80 -32.17 -32.06 10.11
C VAL A 80 -30.71 -32.34 10.41
N ASP A 81 -30.13 -33.40 9.86
CA ASP A 81 -28.71 -33.67 9.94
C ASP A 81 -27.94 -32.63 9.07
N ALA A 82 -27.00 -31.90 9.65
CA ALA A 82 -26.20 -30.93 8.94
C ALA A 82 -25.04 -31.56 8.13
N GLY A 83 -25.11 -32.85 7.83
CA GLY A 83 -24.02 -33.59 7.15
C GLY A 83 -22.97 -34.13 8.11
N SER A 84 -23.35 -34.41 9.33
CA SER A 84 -22.42 -34.88 10.37
C SER A 84 -21.92 -36.30 10.10
N VAL A 85 -20.66 -36.58 10.41
CA VAL A 85 -20.06 -37.92 10.21
C VAL A 85 -20.76 -38.97 11.08
N ALA A 86 -21.05 -38.65 12.34
CA ALA A 86 -21.76 -39.55 13.25
C ALA A 86 -23.24 -39.69 12.92
N GLY A 87 -23.82 -38.71 12.25
CA GLY A 87 -25.24 -38.67 11.87
C GLY A 87 -26.16 -38.40 13.05
N VAL A 88 -27.36 -37.93 12.73
CA VAL A 88 -28.47 -37.77 13.68
C VAL A 88 -29.23 -39.08 13.76
N ARG A 89 -29.51 -39.55 14.95
CA ARG A 89 -30.35 -40.74 15.18
C ARG A 89 -31.60 -40.38 15.97
N ALA A 90 -32.75 -40.84 15.49
CA ALA A 90 -33.99 -40.78 16.23
C ALA A 90 -34.67 -42.15 16.19
N LYS A 91 -35.31 -42.56 17.29
CA LYS A 91 -36.00 -43.87 17.38
C LYS A 91 -35.08 -45.05 16.97
N GLY A 92 -33.79 -44.98 17.28
CA GLY A 92 -32.81 -46.03 17.00
C GLY A 92 -32.27 -46.08 15.56
N ARG A 93 -32.76 -45.27 14.62
CA ARG A 93 -32.32 -45.21 13.21
C ARG A 93 -31.63 -43.87 12.87
N ARG A 94 -30.71 -43.91 11.90
CA ARG A 94 -30.10 -42.70 11.36
C ARG A 94 -31.12 -41.99 10.45
N ILE A 95 -31.23 -40.67 10.64
CA ILE A 95 -32.17 -39.82 9.93
C ILE A 95 -31.45 -38.66 9.24
N ALA A 96 -31.93 -38.26 8.06
CA ALA A 96 -31.50 -37.02 7.42
C ALA A 96 -32.40 -35.84 7.81
N ARG A 97 -33.72 -36.11 7.97
CA ARG A 97 -34.74 -35.16 8.41
C ARG A 97 -35.88 -35.95 9.05
N GLU A 98 -36.38 -35.48 10.19
CA GLU A 98 -37.50 -36.13 10.91
C GLU A 98 -38.32 -35.09 11.68
N ASN A 99 -39.62 -35.28 11.75
CA ASN A 99 -40.49 -34.54 12.67
C ASN A 99 -40.50 -35.25 14.02
N LEU A 100 -40.13 -34.55 15.07
CA LEU A 100 -40.08 -35.07 16.42
C LEU A 100 -41.39 -34.83 17.13
N ALA A 101 -41.91 -35.84 17.84
CA ALA A 101 -42.97 -35.68 18.79
C ALA A 101 -42.42 -35.21 20.15
N SER A 102 -43.24 -34.53 20.96
CA SER A 102 -42.85 -34.16 22.32
C SER A 102 -42.54 -35.44 23.14
N GLY A 103 -41.37 -35.47 23.78
CA GLY A 103 -40.83 -36.61 24.48
C GLY A 103 -39.90 -37.51 23.64
N ASP A 104 -39.76 -37.28 22.34
CA ASP A 104 -38.79 -37.99 21.51
C ASP A 104 -37.36 -37.65 21.91
N THR A 105 -36.49 -38.68 21.80
CA THR A 105 -35.05 -38.52 22.06
C THR A 105 -34.27 -38.67 20.77
N ILE A 106 -33.38 -37.70 20.51
CA ILE A 106 -32.39 -37.78 19.42
C ILE A 106 -30.98 -38.03 20.01
N VAL A 107 -30.15 -38.68 19.23
CA VAL A 107 -28.76 -38.93 19.57
C VAL A 107 -27.87 -38.29 18.52
N LEU A 108 -27.00 -37.38 18.96
CA LEU A 108 -26.05 -36.65 18.15
C LEU A 108 -24.62 -37.08 18.59
N GLY A 109 -24.05 -38.04 17.86
CA GLY A 109 -22.74 -38.57 18.25
C GLY A 109 -22.74 -39.27 19.62
N ASP A 110 -22.21 -38.61 20.64
CA ASP A 110 -22.13 -39.05 22.04
C ASP A 110 -23.10 -38.32 22.97
N VAL A 111 -23.99 -37.51 22.44
CA VAL A 111 -24.92 -36.67 23.20
C VAL A 111 -26.35 -37.11 22.91
N SER A 112 -27.13 -37.43 23.98
CA SER A 112 -28.56 -37.67 23.91
C SER A 112 -29.35 -36.45 24.31
N ILE A 113 -30.29 -36.03 23.47
CA ILE A 113 -31.13 -34.87 23.71
C ILE A 113 -32.61 -35.33 23.66
N ARG A 114 -33.32 -35.20 24.77
CA ARG A 114 -34.75 -35.38 24.83
C ARG A 114 -35.43 -34.05 24.53
N CYS A 115 -36.34 -34.06 23.56
CA CYS A 115 -37.04 -32.90 23.09
C CYS A 115 -38.45 -32.88 23.67
N GLU A 116 -38.78 -31.89 24.45
CA GLU A 116 -40.14 -31.68 24.98
C GLU A 116 -40.63 -30.31 24.52
N TYR A 117 -41.87 -30.22 24.09
CA TYR A 117 -42.44 -28.93 23.69
C TYR A 117 -43.88 -28.78 24.13
N ALA A 118 -44.21 -27.59 24.62
CA ALA A 118 -45.55 -27.21 25.03
C ALA A 118 -45.70 -25.68 24.94
N ASN A 119 -46.85 -25.18 24.53
CA ASN A 119 -47.21 -23.76 24.58
C ASN A 119 -46.18 -22.78 23.95
N GLY A 120 -45.53 -23.18 22.81
CA GLY A 120 -44.58 -22.32 22.09
C GLY A 120 -43.17 -22.34 22.65
N SER A 121 -42.85 -23.16 23.64
CA SER A 121 -41.46 -23.41 24.10
C SER A 121 -40.99 -24.81 23.74
N VAL A 122 -39.73 -24.95 23.36
CA VAL A 122 -39.06 -26.22 23.04
C VAL A 122 -37.95 -26.47 24.05
N ASP A 123 -38.10 -27.47 24.89
CA ASP A 123 -37.12 -27.86 25.91
C ASP A 123 -36.22 -28.97 25.36
N LEU A 124 -34.93 -28.72 25.33
CA LEU A 124 -33.89 -29.65 24.93
C LEU A 124 -33.15 -30.13 26.20
N ILE A 125 -33.55 -31.28 26.70
CA ILE A 125 -32.95 -31.88 27.90
C ILE A 125 -31.73 -32.70 27.47
N CYS A 126 -30.58 -32.28 27.85
CA CYS A 126 -29.33 -32.85 27.39
C CYS A 126 -28.71 -33.75 28.44
N HIS A 127 -28.51 -35.04 28.08
CA HIS A 127 -27.74 -35.99 28.88
C HIS A 127 -26.42 -36.30 28.15
N ILE A 128 -25.29 -36.09 28.82
CA ILE A 128 -23.99 -36.45 28.30
C ILE A 128 -23.51 -37.69 29.02
N ASP A 129 -23.43 -38.79 28.29
CA ASP A 129 -22.90 -40.07 28.78
C ASP A 129 -21.35 -40.05 28.69
N GLU A 130 -20.67 -39.69 29.77
CA GLU A 130 -19.22 -39.41 29.70
C GLU A 130 -18.29 -40.62 29.90
N GLU A 131 -18.70 -41.77 30.44
CA GLU A 131 -17.70 -42.74 30.88
C GLU A 131 -17.80 -44.22 30.41
N GLU A 132 -18.90 -44.75 29.96
CA GLU A 132 -18.99 -46.22 29.87
C GLU A 132 -18.83 -46.85 28.46
N LYS A 133 -18.88 -46.12 27.39
CA LYS A 133 -18.92 -46.72 26.03
C LYS A 133 -17.62 -46.65 25.20
N ILE A 134 -16.59 -46.00 25.68
CA ILE A 134 -15.34 -45.85 24.90
C ILE A 134 -14.41 -47.07 25.00
N GLN A 135 -14.42 -47.79 26.11
CA GLN A 135 -13.55 -48.96 26.28
C GLN A 135 -14.05 -50.23 25.58
N VAL A 136 -15.35 -50.43 25.51
CA VAL A 136 -15.93 -51.71 24.98
C VAL A 136 -15.91 -51.76 23.43
N ARG A 137 -16.17 -50.66 22.73
CA ARG A 137 -16.18 -50.68 21.27
C ARG A 137 -14.84 -50.63 20.58
N ALA A 138 -13.85 -50.04 21.19
CA ALA A 138 -12.47 -50.06 20.65
C ALA A 138 -11.87 -51.48 20.72
N LYS A 139 -12.21 -52.28 21.75
CA LYS A 139 -11.77 -53.66 21.85
C LYS A 139 -12.51 -54.58 20.87
N ASP A 140 -13.81 -54.40 20.69
CA ASP A 140 -14.61 -55.31 19.84
C ASP A 140 -14.40 -55.08 18.33
N THR A 141 -14.05 -53.86 17.90
CA THR A 141 -13.73 -53.56 16.48
C THR A 141 -12.33 -54.03 16.10
N LEU A 142 -11.40 -54.08 17.05
CA LEU A 142 -10.04 -54.59 16.83
C LEU A 142 -9.93 -56.12 17.05
N ALA A 143 -10.81 -56.74 17.84
CA ALA A 143 -10.83 -58.19 18.06
C ALA A 143 -11.29 -59.04 16.87
N GLY A 144 -11.99 -58.40 15.88
CA GLY A 144 -12.38 -59.06 14.61
C GLY A 144 -11.27 -59.15 13.57
N LEU A 145 -10.26 -58.31 13.69
CA LEU A 145 -9.05 -58.33 12.85
C LEU A 145 -7.95 -59.08 13.61
N ARG A 146 -7.73 -60.35 13.33
CA ARG A 146 -6.54 -61.11 13.77
C ARG A 146 -5.26 -60.55 13.15
N VAL A 147 -4.98 -59.29 13.40
CA VAL A 147 -3.78 -58.58 12.91
C VAL A 147 -2.62 -58.71 13.91
N GLU A 148 -2.92 -59.18 15.14
CA GLU A 148 -1.95 -59.28 16.20
C GLU A 148 -0.82 -60.32 15.97
N THR A 149 -0.97 -61.23 15.02
CA THR A 149 0.04 -62.25 14.71
C THR A 149 1.10 -61.83 13.69
N TYR A 150 0.92 -60.71 13.01
CA TYR A 150 1.83 -60.26 11.95
C TYR A 150 2.39 -58.83 12.13
N LEU A 151 1.87 -58.07 13.09
CA LEU A 151 2.43 -56.75 13.34
C LEU A 151 3.61 -56.83 14.33
N PRO A 152 4.75 -56.26 13.97
CA PRO A 152 5.85 -56.11 14.90
C PRO A 152 5.41 -55.28 16.12
N SER A 153 6.08 -55.51 17.28
CA SER A 153 5.74 -54.74 18.48
C SER A 153 5.70 -53.23 18.15
N MET A 154 4.83 -52.45 18.81
CA MET A 154 4.72 -51.01 18.59
C MET A 154 6.07 -50.28 18.60
N ARG A 155 7.01 -50.78 19.44
CA ARG A 155 8.39 -50.26 19.48
C ARG A 155 9.14 -50.53 18.18
N ALA A 156 9.02 -51.76 17.64
CA ALA A 156 9.65 -52.11 16.37
C ALA A 156 9.01 -51.34 15.21
N LEU A 157 7.68 -51.15 15.21
CA LEU A 157 6.99 -50.35 14.20
C LEU A 157 7.45 -48.87 14.25
N CYS A 158 7.54 -48.27 15.44
CA CYS A 158 8.05 -46.92 15.59
C CYS A 158 9.51 -46.78 15.13
N LEU A 159 10.36 -47.80 15.41
CA LEU A 159 11.73 -47.82 14.92
C LEU A 159 11.80 -47.91 13.39
N VAL A 160 10.99 -48.78 12.78
CA VAL A 160 10.96 -48.96 11.32
C VAL A 160 10.45 -47.67 10.64
N VAL A 161 9.37 -47.10 11.16
CA VAL A 161 8.81 -45.82 10.64
C VAL A 161 9.81 -44.69 10.86
N GLY A 162 10.44 -44.60 12.02
CA GLY A 162 11.48 -43.61 12.32
C GLY A 162 12.70 -43.74 11.41
N LEU A 163 13.16 -45.01 11.20
CA LEU A 163 14.27 -45.27 10.27
C LEU A 163 13.90 -44.97 8.80
N ALA A 164 12.68 -45.34 8.37
CA ALA A 164 12.20 -45.04 7.04
C ALA A 164 12.07 -43.52 6.83
N ALA A 165 11.60 -42.79 7.84
CA ALA A 165 11.56 -41.33 7.79
C ALA A 165 12.99 -40.71 7.75
N LEU A 166 13.90 -41.23 8.54
CA LEU A 166 15.30 -40.78 8.53
C LEU A 166 15.97 -41.04 7.18
N ILE A 167 15.72 -42.18 6.56
CA ILE A 167 16.24 -42.53 5.25
C ILE A 167 15.53 -41.69 4.16
N GLY A 168 14.21 -41.65 4.19
CA GLY A 168 13.43 -40.96 3.15
C GLY A 168 13.57 -39.43 3.19
N CYS A 169 13.51 -38.84 4.39
CA CYS A 169 13.58 -37.38 4.52
C CYS A 169 15.00 -36.87 4.82
N GLY A 170 15.87 -37.74 5.36
CA GLY A 170 17.23 -37.36 5.75
C GLY A 170 18.29 -37.78 4.74
N LEU A 171 18.43 -39.08 4.51
CA LEU A 171 19.53 -39.62 3.70
C LEU A 171 19.27 -39.57 2.21
N TYR A 172 18.04 -39.80 1.76
CA TYR A 172 17.70 -39.84 0.33
C TYR A 172 17.97 -38.53 -0.40
N PRO A 173 17.55 -37.35 0.11
CA PRO A 173 17.89 -36.06 -0.50
C PRO A 173 19.40 -35.83 -0.62
N PHE A 174 20.18 -36.37 0.32
CA PHE A 174 21.63 -36.27 0.29
C PHE A 174 22.26 -37.14 -0.81
N LEU A 175 21.67 -38.29 -1.08
CA LEU A 175 22.16 -39.24 -2.10
C LEU A 175 21.74 -38.80 -3.52
N ASP A 176 20.56 -38.22 -3.64
CA ASP A 176 19.99 -37.77 -4.92
C ASP A 176 20.46 -36.35 -5.31
N GLY A 177 21.00 -35.60 -4.33
CA GLY A 177 21.43 -34.22 -4.53
C GLY A 177 20.28 -33.23 -4.67
N ASP A 178 19.03 -33.66 -4.47
CA ASP A 178 17.84 -32.81 -4.44
C ASP A 178 17.46 -32.46 -3.02
N PHE A 179 17.83 -31.25 -2.62
CA PHE A 179 17.53 -30.72 -1.29
C PHE A 179 16.19 -29.98 -1.20
N SER A 180 15.34 -30.05 -2.23
CA SER A 180 14.04 -29.37 -2.26
C SER A 180 13.13 -29.75 -1.09
N ALA A 181 13.23 -31.00 -0.62
CA ALA A 181 12.50 -31.49 0.56
C ALA A 181 12.91 -30.79 1.89
N TRP A 182 14.09 -30.20 1.95
CA TRP A 182 14.60 -29.47 3.12
C TRP A 182 14.46 -27.95 2.97
N SER A 183 14.07 -27.50 1.78
CA SER A 183 13.82 -26.10 1.54
C SER A 183 12.47 -25.68 2.13
N SER A 184 12.40 -24.51 2.72
CA SER A 184 11.14 -23.92 3.19
C SER A 184 10.23 -23.46 2.04
N GLY A 185 10.73 -23.41 0.81
CA GLY A 185 10.01 -23.04 -0.37
C GLY A 185 10.94 -22.68 -1.54
N PRO A 186 10.39 -22.35 -2.71
CA PRO A 186 11.17 -21.90 -3.84
C PRO A 186 11.87 -20.58 -3.54
N ILE A 187 13.03 -20.38 -4.13
CA ILE A 187 13.75 -19.11 -3.99
C ILE A 187 13.03 -17.98 -4.72
N ALA A 188 13.30 -16.76 -4.32
CA ALA A 188 12.70 -15.57 -4.90
C ALA A 188 13.05 -15.42 -6.38
N ASN A 189 12.11 -14.85 -7.16
CA ASN A 189 12.25 -14.69 -8.60
C ASN A 189 13.58 -14.07 -9.07
N PRO A 190 14.16 -13.05 -8.39
CA PRO A 190 15.45 -12.49 -8.78
C PRO A 190 16.61 -13.50 -8.74
N HIS A 191 16.51 -14.52 -7.87
CA HIS A 191 17.55 -15.53 -7.67
C HIS A 191 17.32 -16.85 -8.44
N LYS A 192 16.24 -16.96 -9.21
CA LYS A 192 15.93 -18.17 -9.98
C LYS A 192 17.05 -18.65 -10.88
N LEU A 193 17.92 -17.75 -11.35
CA LEU A 193 19.08 -18.12 -12.19
C LEU A 193 20.12 -18.96 -11.45
N ILE A 194 20.12 -18.94 -10.12
CA ILE A 194 21.06 -19.69 -9.26
C ILE A 194 20.35 -20.74 -8.40
N GLU A 195 19.07 -21.04 -8.67
CA GLU A 195 18.24 -21.96 -7.89
C GLU A 195 18.84 -23.36 -7.74
N ALA A 196 19.54 -23.83 -8.78
CA ALA A 196 20.18 -25.14 -8.75
C ALA A 196 21.51 -25.20 -7.97
N ASP A 197 22.05 -24.06 -7.56
CA ASP A 197 23.35 -23.97 -6.90
C ASP A 197 23.21 -23.45 -5.45
N CYS A 198 22.80 -24.36 -4.55
CA CYS A 198 22.57 -24.04 -3.13
C CYS A 198 23.84 -23.50 -2.46
N GLN A 199 25.04 -23.89 -2.93
CA GLN A 199 26.33 -23.52 -2.33
C GLN A 199 26.69 -22.05 -2.57
N LYS A 200 26.02 -21.37 -3.52
CA LYS A 200 26.20 -19.92 -3.71
C LYS A 200 25.81 -19.13 -2.46
N CYS A 201 24.81 -19.62 -1.75
CA CYS A 201 24.33 -19.00 -0.52
C CYS A 201 24.76 -19.79 0.72
N HIS A 202 24.56 -21.12 0.73
CA HIS A 202 24.85 -22.01 1.86
C HIS A 202 26.29 -22.51 1.78
N THR A 203 27.20 -21.87 2.52
CA THR A 203 28.61 -22.29 2.58
C THR A 203 28.84 -23.55 3.42
N ASN A 204 28.01 -23.74 4.45
CA ASN A 204 28.07 -24.92 5.31
C ASN A 204 26.67 -25.52 5.48
N PRO A 205 26.56 -26.87 5.52
CA PRO A 205 25.29 -27.54 5.78
C PRO A 205 24.70 -27.14 7.15
N PHE A 206 23.40 -26.89 7.21
CA PHE A 206 22.65 -26.58 8.43
C PHE A 206 23.07 -25.30 9.17
N GLU A 207 23.93 -24.49 8.58
CA GLU A 207 24.24 -23.16 9.07
C GLU A 207 23.42 -22.09 8.35
N GLN A 208 23.19 -20.98 9.03
CA GLN A 208 22.54 -19.83 8.40
C GLN A 208 23.45 -19.24 7.35
N VAL A 209 22.86 -18.80 6.22
CA VAL A 209 23.58 -18.12 5.12
C VAL A 209 24.38 -16.93 5.69
N PRO A 210 25.71 -16.89 5.51
CA PRO A 210 26.51 -15.74 5.96
C PRO A 210 26.30 -14.54 5.02
N ASP A 211 26.41 -13.33 5.56
CA ASP A 211 26.27 -12.10 4.79
C ASP A 211 27.32 -11.98 3.67
N SER A 212 28.48 -12.61 3.85
CA SER A 212 29.52 -12.69 2.81
C SER A 212 29.04 -13.37 1.54
N SER A 213 28.09 -14.31 1.62
CA SER A 213 27.50 -14.95 0.42
C SER A 213 26.65 -13.94 -0.38
N CYS A 214 25.92 -13.08 0.31
CA CYS A 214 25.16 -12.00 -0.33
C CYS A 214 26.09 -10.97 -0.97
N LEU A 215 27.13 -10.57 -0.24
CA LEU A 215 28.12 -9.56 -0.67
C LEU A 215 29.04 -10.04 -1.80
N ALA A 216 29.06 -11.33 -2.09
CA ALA A 216 29.78 -11.85 -3.25
C ALA A 216 29.18 -11.36 -4.60
N CYS A 217 27.88 -11.04 -4.60
CA CYS A 217 27.16 -10.57 -5.78
C CYS A 217 26.56 -9.16 -5.58
N HIS A 218 26.25 -8.77 -4.36
CA HIS A 218 25.61 -7.49 -4.02
C HIS A 218 26.62 -6.56 -3.36
N SER A 219 26.70 -5.32 -3.86
CA SER A 219 27.36 -4.25 -3.13
C SER A 219 26.42 -3.76 -2.02
N MET A 220 26.96 -3.53 -0.81
CA MET A 220 26.20 -2.83 0.23
C MET A 220 25.93 -1.40 -0.22
N THR A 221 24.74 -1.16 -0.70
CA THR A 221 24.19 0.19 -0.72
C THR A 221 23.51 0.41 0.63
N GLU A 222 23.89 1.48 1.26
CA GLU A 222 23.59 1.80 2.63
C GLU A 222 22.08 1.86 2.89
N HIS A 223 21.64 1.31 4.01
CA HIS A 223 20.30 1.53 4.53
C HIS A 223 20.18 3.01 4.94
N GLY A 224 19.90 3.87 3.96
CA GLY A 224 19.60 5.28 4.17
C GLY A 224 20.77 6.23 4.41
N SER A 225 22.00 5.80 4.59
CA SER A 225 23.22 6.63 4.60
C SER A 225 24.47 5.81 4.89
N SER A 226 25.64 6.39 4.58
CA SER A 226 27.00 5.95 4.95
C SER A 226 27.21 5.54 6.42
N SER A 227 26.23 5.73 7.24
CA SER A 227 26.30 5.51 8.69
C SER A 227 25.86 4.13 9.16
N MET A 228 25.22 3.27 8.33
CA MET A 228 24.90 1.92 8.80
C MET A 228 26.13 1.01 8.96
N ASN A 229 27.23 1.28 8.28
CA ASN A 229 28.53 0.69 8.65
C ASN A 229 29.03 1.22 10.00
N GLN A 230 28.45 2.31 10.52
CA GLN A 230 28.77 2.95 11.79
C GLN A 230 27.64 2.86 12.82
N VAL A 231 26.49 2.29 12.50
CA VAL A 231 25.54 1.86 13.52
C VAL A 231 26.14 0.63 14.22
N ARG A 232 27.25 0.87 14.88
CA ARG A 232 27.66 0.11 16.04
C ARG A 232 26.57 0.33 17.07
N VAL A 233 25.54 -0.51 16.98
CA VAL A 233 24.58 -0.64 18.06
C VAL A 233 25.41 -0.83 19.31
N GLY A 234 25.32 0.09 20.25
CA GLY A 234 26.14 0.14 21.46
C GLY A 234 25.99 -1.03 22.42
N HIS A 235 25.49 -2.15 21.94
CA HIS A 235 25.49 -3.47 22.54
C HIS A 235 26.08 -4.46 21.53
N ALA A 236 27.34 -4.76 21.72
CA ALA A 236 28.08 -5.81 21.05
C ALA A 236 27.18 -7.06 20.87
N ASN A 237 26.73 -7.35 19.66
CA ASN A 237 26.13 -8.54 19.11
C ASN A 237 24.79 -8.41 18.40
N THR A 238 24.29 -7.26 18.04
CA THR A 238 23.07 -7.16 17.21
C THR A 238 23.36 -6.58 15.83
N GLN A 239 24.41 -7.05 15.19
CA GLN A 239 24.56 -6.86 13.74
C GLN A 239 23.44 -7.66 13.08
N LYS A 240 22.36 -6.98 12.65
CA LYS A 240 21.30 -7.64 11.90
C LYS A 240 21.88 -8.17 10.62
N ARG A 241 21.71 -9.47 10.39
CA ARG A 241 22.18 -10.15 9.19
C ARG A 241 21.21 -9.89 8.03
N CYS A 242 21.71 -9.91 6.82
CA CYS A 242 20.88 -9.74 5.61
C CYS A 242 19.67 -10.68 5.61
N ALA A 243 19.90 -11.96 5.95
CA ALA A 243 18.88 -13.00 6.00
C ALA A 243 17.80 -12.81 7.08
N GLN A 244 17.96 -11.86 8.00
CA GLN A 244 16.91 -11.55 8.98
C GLN A 244 15.78 -10.69 8.41
N CYS A 245 16.05 -9.99 7.32
CA CYS A 245 15.07 -9.16 6.62
C CYS A 245 14.78 -9.67 5.21
N HIS A 246 15.76 -10.34 4.57
CA HIS A 246 15.65 -10.88 3.23
C HIS A 246 15.50 -12.40 3.28
N MET A 247 14.28 -12.89 3.17
CA MET A 247 13.96 -14.32 3.20
C MET A 247 13.77 -14.84 1.78
N ASP A 248 14.76 -15.57 1.27
CA ASP A 248 14.78 -15.99 -0.13
C ASP A 248 13.82 -17.14 -0.45
N HIS A 249 13.59 -18.07 0.48
CA HIS A 249 12.75 -19.25 0.26
C HIS A 249 11.24 -19.03 0.40
N ASN A 250 10.75 -17.81 0.18
CA ASN A 250 9.32 -17.47 0.26
C ASN A 250 8.57 -17.59 -1.07
N GLY A 251 9.25 -17.79 -2.19
CA GLY A 251 8.64 -17.90 -3.51
C GLY A 251 7.90 -16.64 -4.01
N THR A 252 8.00 -15.55 -3.29
CA THR A 252 7.38 -14.28 -3.65
C THR A 252 8.26 -13.48 -4.60
N PRO A 253 7.69 -12.54 -5.39
CA PRO A 253 8.48 -11.66 -6.26
C PRO A 253 9.45 -10.74 -5.49
N GLY A 254 9.28 -10.61 -4.16
CA GLY A 254 10.11 -9.77 -3.30
C GLY A 254 10.86 -10.57 -2.23
N LEU A 255 12.08 -10.13 -1.92
CA LEU A 255 12.94 -10.71 -0.87
C LEU A 255 12.73 -10.07 0.51
N ILE A 256 11.87 -9.09 0.61
CA ILE A 256 11.67 -8.31 1.83
C ILE A 256 10.50 -8.92 2.60
N GLU A 257 10.72 -9.24 3.85
CA GLU A 257 9.63 -9.60 4.76
C GLU A 257 8.76 -8.36 5.02
N GLU A 258 7.46 -8.49 4.79
CA GLU A 258 6.50 -7.39 4.93
C GLU A 258 6.12 -7.09 6.40
N ASP A 259 6.72 -7.78 7.37
CA ASP A 259 6.42 -7.58 8.80
C ASP A 259 6.98 -6.23 9.30
N ALA A 260 6.09 -5.32 9.61
CA ALA A 260 6.42 -4.01 10.17
C ALA A 260 7.32 -4.07 11.42
N ARG A 261 7.30 -5.18 12.19
CA ARG A 261 8.15 -5.38 13.37
C ARG A 261 9.63 -5.36 13.04
N GLN A 262 10.02 -5.78 11.84
CA GLN A 262 11.42 -5.72 11.40
C GLN A 262 11.91 -4.27 11.36
N CYS A 263 11.08 -3.37 10.85
CA CYS A 263 11.40 -1.94 10.73
C CYS A 263 11.30 -1.24 12.08
N THR A 264 10.23 -1.47 12.83
CA THR A 264 9.97 -0.79 14.11
C THR A 264 10.93 -1.20 15.21
N THR A 265 11.63 -2.33 15.10
CA THR A 265 12.72 -2.68 16.02
C THR A 265 13.74 -1.54 16.14
N CYS A 266 14.08 -0.86 15.04
CA CYS A 266 14.98 0.30 15.05
C CYS A 266 14.20 1.61 15.02
N HIS A 267 13.18 1.70 14.15
CA HIS A 267 12.48 2.97 13.90
C HIS A 267 11.54 3.41 15.04
N ALA A 268 11.20 2.55 16.00
CA ALA A 268 10.43 2.96 17.17
C ALA A 268 11.26 3.70 18.24
N ASN A 269 12.60 3.62 18.16
CA ASN A 269 13.51 4.35 19.06
C ASN A 269 14.84 4.58 18.34
N LEU A 270 14.83 5.47 17.36
CA LEU A 270 16.00 5.71 16.49
C LEU A 270 17.23 6.20 17.23
N LYS A 271 17.05 7.02 18.26
CA LYS A 271 18.18 7.57 19.04
C LYS A 271 18.98 6.48 19.76
N GLN A 272 18.38 5.33 20.05
CA GLN A 272 19.10 4.19 20.60
C GLN A 272 20.11 3.61 19.60
N TYR A 273 19.83 3.74 18.30
CA TYR A 273 20.62 3.14 17.23
C TYR A 273 21.47 4.16 16.46
N ALA A 274 21.02 5.42 16.45
CA ALA A 274 21.69 6.54 15.79
C ALA A 274 21.43 7.81 16.60
N GLU A 275 22.34 8.12 17.53
CA GLU A 275 22.19 9.21 18.51
C GLU A 275 21.98 10.57 17.84
N GLU A 276 22.65 10.81 16.71
CA GLU A 276 22.55 12.05 15.93
C GLU A 276 21.40 12.05 14.92
N SER A 277 20.53 11.04 14.93
CA SER A 277 19.40 10.96 13.98
C SER A 277 18.44 12.13 14.16
N THR A 278 18.16 12.83 13.07
CA THR A 278 17.12 13.86 12.98
C THR A 278 15.75 13.31 12.57
N PHE A 279 15.67 12.02 12.27
CA PHE A 279 14.42 11.37 11.94
C PHE A 279 13.57 11.14 13.19
N LEU A 280 12.25 11.20 13.02
CA LEU A 280 11.30 10.95 14.10
C LEU A 280 11.08 9.45 14.28
N ASP A 281 10.76 9.05 15.51
CA ASP A 281 10.42 7.67 15.85
C ASP A 281 9.09 7.27 15.24
N VAL A 282 9.02 6.05 14.72
CA VAL A 282 7.82 5.45 14.12
C VAL A 282 7.61 4.06 14.70
N SER A 283 6.62 3.92 15.58
CA SER A 283 6.31 2.62 16.22
C SER A 283 5.18 1.85 15.51
N SER A 284 4.41 2.50 14.66
CA SER A 284 3.34 1.92 13.85
C SER A 284 2.86 2.93 12.81
N PHE A 285 2.11 2.48 11.79
CA PHE A 285 1.53 3.42 10.83
C PHE A 285 0.50 4.35 11.48
N ALA A 286 -0.27 3.86 12.45
CA ALA A 286 -1.22 4.70 13.19
C ALA A 286 -0.54 5.84 13.99
N LYS A 287 0.75 5.67 14.34
CA LYS A 287 1.58 6.67 15.04
C LYS A 287 2.66 7.26 14.11
N HIS A 288 2.46 7.13 12.81
CA HIS A 288 3.40 7.71 11.85
C HIS A 288 3.40 9.24 12.00
N PRO A 289 4.56 9.88 12.17
CA PRO A 289 4.66 11.34 12.23
C PRO A 289 4.23 11.95 10.90
N GLN A 290 3.96 13.26 10.90
CA GLN A 290 3.68 13.98 9.67
C GLN A 290 4.84 13.89 8.70
N PHE A 291 4.54 13.94 7.41
CA PHE A 291 5.57 13.89 6.37
C PHE A 291 6.50 15.10 6.45
N HIS A 292 7.77 14.85 6.22
CA HIS A 292 8.81 15.86 6.18
C HIS A 292 9.40 15.92 4.78
N ILE A 293 9.42 17.11 4.22
CA ILE A 293 10.04 17.39 2.94
C ILE A 293 11.47 17.90 3.15
N ALA A 294 12.35 17.51 2.24
CA ALA A 294 13.70 18.07 2.21
C ALA A 294 13.68 19.32 1.34
N LEU A 295 13.86 20.49 1.94
CA LEU A 295 14.10 21.73 1.22
C LEU A 295 15.62 21.85 1.04
N THR A 296 16.05 22.00 -0.21
CA THR A 296 17.44 22.37 -0.50
C THR A 296 17.56 23.87 -0.20
N ASP A 297 17.99 24.20 0.97
CA ASP A 297 18.44 25.56 1.26
C ASP A 297 19.94 25.52 1.56
N SER A 298 20.68 26.31 0.80
CA SER A 298 22.06 26.79 1.03
C SER A 298 23.07 25.80 1.63
N ALA A 299 24.27 25.91 1.18
CA ALA A 299 25.62 25.55 1.66
C ALA A 299 25.84 24.46 2.75
N ASP A 300 24.89 24.16 3.62
CA ASP A 300 25.12 23.36 4.84
C ASP A 300 24.19 22.14 5.04
N GLY A 301 23.46 21.69 4.07
CA GLY A 301 22.70 20.46 4.24
C GLY A 301 21.18 20.61 4.08
N THR A 302 20.57 19.48 3.84
CA THR A 302 19.14 19.35 3.58
C THR A 302 18.35 19.55 4.88
N SER A 303 17.75 20.72 5.05
CA SER A 303 16.80 20.93 6.14
C SER A 303 15.51 20.12 5.86
N ARG A 304 15.07 19.34 6.84
CA ARG A 304 13.83 18.57 6.78
C ARG A 304 12.74 19.29 7.57
N ILE A 305 11.70 19.70 6.87
CA ILE A 305 10.59 20.47 7.44
C ILE A 305 9.30 19.66 7.34
N SER A 306 8.50 19.68 8.41
CA SER A 306 7.15 19.08 8.38
C SER A 306 6.28 19.83 7.39
N ILE A 307 5.48 19.11 6.59
CA ILE A 307 4.53 19.73 5.65
C ILE A 307 3.42 20.54 6.35
N ASP A 308 3.26 20.39 7.66
CA ASP A 308 2.36 21.21 8.47
C ASP A 308 3.00 22.51 8.99
N SER A 309 4.31 22.68 8.80
CA SER A 309 5.01 23.89 9.21
C SER A 309 4.63 25.07 8.30
N THR A 310 4.52 26.24 8.86
CA THR A 310 4.41 27.49 8.10
C THR A 310 5.66 27.80 7.27
N ASP A 311 6.77 27.18 7.60
CA ASP A 311 8.05 27.32 6.89
C ASP A 311 8.19 26.34 5.72
N ALA A 312 7.21 25.43 5.55
CA ALA A 312 7.17 24.53 4.41
C ALA A 312 6.70 25.30 3.17
N ILE A 313 7.64 25.85 2.44
CA ILE A 313 7.41 26.63 1.22
C ILE A 313 8.04 25.88 0.05
N ASP A 314 7.31 25.74 -1.06
CA ASP A 314 7.85 25.20 -2.30
C ASP A 314 8.96 26.14 -2.82
N PRO A 315 10.20 25.66 -3.01
CA PRO A 315 11.31 26.46 -3.50
C PRO A 315 11.19 26.81 -4.97
N GLY A 316 10.17 26.33 -5.66
CA GLY A 316 9.89 26.64 -7.06
C GLY A 316 9.72 28.13 -7.28
N THR A 317 10.38 28.65 -8.30
CA THR A 317 10.35 30.10 -8.62
C THR A 317 9.34 30.42 -9.73
N ILE A 318 8.67 29.41 -10.28
CA ILE A 318 7.62 29.60 -11.28
C ILE A 318 6.37 30.13 -10.58
N GLN A 319 5.88 31.27 -11.03
CA GLN A 319 4.63 31.85 -10.52
C GLN A 319 3.43 31.18 -11.21
N LEU A 320 2.69 30.41 -10.43
CA LEU A 320 1.45 29.77 -10.86
C LEU A 320 0.36 30.00 -9.81
N ASN A 321 -0.84 30.30 -10.29
CA ASN A 321 -2.03 30.48 -9.45
C ASN A 321 -3.08 29.42 -9.85
N HIS A 322 -3.19 28.35 -9.05
CA HIS A 322 -4.15 27.27 -9.33
C HIS A 322 -5.59 27.78 -9.32
N ALA A 323 -5.94 28.67 -8.39
CA ALA A 323 -7.30 29.17 -8.25
C ALA A 323 -7.77 29.83 -9.56
N VAL A 324 -6.95 30.68 -10.18
CA VAL A 324 -7.29 31.36 -11.44
C VAL A 324 -7.44 30.33 -12.59
N HIS A 325 -6.60 29.31 -12.64
CA HIS A 325 -6.63 28.32 -13.72
C HIS A 325 -7.75 27.29 -13.58
N LEU A 326 -8.26 27.07 -12.37
CA LEU A 326 -9.32 26.10 -12.10
C LEU A 326 -10.71 26.74 -11.96
N GLU A 327 -10.79 28.10 -11.92
CA GLU A 327 -12.04 28.85 -11.81
C GLU A 327 -12.69 29.05 -13.17
N GLY A 328 -13.80 28.35 -13.43
CA GLY A 328 -14.65 28.58 -14.58
C GLY A 328 -14.07 28.14 -15.92
N PHE A 329 -14.44 28.87 -16.97
CA PHE A 329 -13.95 28.67 -18.34
C PHE A 329 -12.87 29.69 -18.65
N ILE A 330 -11.77 29.22 -19.21
CA ILE A 330 -10.65 30.05 -19.64
C ILE A 330 -10.69 30.20 -21.15
N ARG A 331 -10.47 31.43 -21.65
CA ARG A 331 -10.34 31.66 -23.07
C ARG A 331 -9.02 31.14 -23.60
N THR A 332 -9.10 30.37 -24.69
CA THR A 332 -7.94 29.86 -25.41
C THR A 332 -7.94 30.41 -26.83
N ARG A 333 -6.90 30.13 -27.60
CA ARG A 333 -6.85 30.50 -29.04
C ARG A 333 -7.95 29.83 -29.87
N THR A 334 -8.43 28.66 -29.40
CA THR A 334 -9.41 27.83 -30.12
C THR A 334 -10.83 27.94 -29.56
N GLY A 335 -11.06 28.69 -28.49
CA GLY A 335 -12.36 28.84 -27.85
C GLY A 335 -12.26 28.92 -26.33
N GLU A 336 -13.32 28.50 -25.64
CA GLU A 336 -13.33 28.43 -24.17
C GLU A 336 -13.10 27.00 -23.71
N LYS A 337 -12.27 26.82 -22.70
CA LYS A 337 -11.89 25.52 -22.11
C LYS A 337 -11.97 25.59 -20.62
N LYS A 338 -12.52 24.55 -19.99
CA LYS A 338 -12.42 24.35 -18.55
C LYS A 338 -11.23 23.44 -18.29
N LEU A 339 -10.27 23.91 -17.49
CA LEU A 339 -9.13 23.11 -17.10
C LEU A 339 -9.48 22.20 -15.94
N ALA A 340 -8.88 21.02 -15.93
CA ALA A 340 -8.90 20.05 -14.87
C ALA A 340 -7.46 19.72 -14.46
N CYS A 341 -7.27 19.06 -13.35
CA CYS A 341 -5.93 18.72 -12.83
C CYS A 341 -5.08 18.00 -13.88
N ASN A 342 -5.68 17.05 -14.62
CA ASN A 342 -5.02 16.29 -15.68
C ASN A 342 -4.74 17.08 -16.96
N SER A 343 -5.23 18.32 -17.06
CA SER A 343 -4.85 19.22 -18.18
C SER A 343 -3.37 19.63 -18.10
N CYS A 344 -2.78 19.56 -16.90
CA CYS A 344 -1.37 19.90 -16.64
C CYS A 344 -0.60 18.75 -16.00
N HIS A 345 -1.25 17.97 -15.10
CA HIS A 345 -0.64 16.88 -14.37
C HIS A 345 -0.99 15.53 -15.01
N GLU A 346 -0.26 15.18 -16.06
CA GLU A 346 -0.45 13.89 -16.73
C GLU A 346 0.28 12.77 -16.00
N LEU A 347 -0.40 11.64 -15.77
CA LEU A 347 0.23 10.45 -15.26
C LEU A 347 1.18 9.83 -16.28
N SER A 348 2.30 9.31 -15.80
CA SER A 348 3.19 8.46 -16.59
C SER A 348 2.50 7.15 -16.99
N ALA A 349 3.05 6.44 -17.97
CA ALA A 349 2.47 5.18 -18.46
C ALA A 349 2.41 4.08 -17.39
N ASP A 350 3.26 4.16 -16.37
CA ASP A 350 3.28 3.24 -15.22
C ASP A 350 2.33 3.68 -14.07
N PHE A 351 1.63 4.79 -14.23
CA PHE A 351 0.71 5.41 -13.25
C PHE A 351 1.35 5.72 -11.88
N LYS A 352 2.68 5.76 -11.79
CA LYS A 352 3.39 6.01 -10.53
C LYS A 352 3.82 7.46 -10.38
N THR A 353 4.24 8.07 -11.46
CA THR A 353 4.77 9.43 -11.47
C THR A 353 3.91 10.37 -12.31
N ILE A 354 4.07 11.67 -12.10
CA ILE A 354 3.50 12.71 -12.93
C ILE A 354 4.56 13.12 -13.95
N LYS A 355 4.16 13.23 -15.21
CA LYS A 355 5.03 13.74 -16.27
C LYS A 355 5.43 15.18 -15.98
N PRO A 356 6.66 15.59 -16.35
CA PRO A 356 7.06 16.99 -16.22
C PRO A 356 6.13 17.93 -17.02
N ILE A 357 5.72 19.03 -16.39
CA ILE A 357 4.98 20.08 -17.05
C ILE A 357 5.95 20.84 -17.97
N SER A 358 5.53 21.09 -19.21
CA SER A 358 6.28 21.88 -20.17
C SER A 358 5.42 23.04 -20.69
N PHE A 359 6.07 24.14 -21.04
CA PHE A 359 5.39 25.29 -21.59
C PHE A 359 4.63 24.93 -22.87
N ASP A 360 5.28 24.24 -23.80
CA ASP A 360 4.74 23.92 -25.11
C ASP A 360 3.46 23.09 -25.08
N ASN A 361 3.41 22.11 -24.14
CA ASN A 361 2.27 21.19 -24.06
C ASN A 361 1.13 21.70 -23.17
N HIS A 362 1.43 22.53 -22.14
CA HIS A 362 0.46 22.83 -21.10
C HIS A 362 0.09 24.31 -21.00
N CYS A 363 0.97 25.21 -21.44
CA CYS A 363 0.78 26.65 -21.23
C CYS A 363 0.55 27.43 -22.55
N ARG A 364 1.23 27.01 -23.64
CA ARG A 364 1.28 27.72 -24.92
C ARG A 364 -0.10 27.95 -25.57
N GLU A 365 -1.07 27.04 -25.34
CA GLU A 365 -2.43 27.18 -25.91
C GLU A 365 -3.09 28.49 -25.45
N CYS A 366 -2.80 28.94 -24.22
CA CYS A 366 -3.39 30.12 -23.61
C CYS A 366 -2.38 31.27 -23.47
N HIS A 367 -1.11 30.97 -23.22
CA HIS A 367 -0.05 31.94 -22.99
C HIS A 367 0.84 32.08 -24.22
N SER A 368 0.65 33.17 -24.96
CA SER A 368 1.46 33.50 -26.14
C SER A 368 2.78 34.16 -25.70
N LEU A 369 3.85 33.84 -26.38
CA LEU A 369 5.14 34.54 -26.28
C LEU A 369 5.32 35.53 -27.45
N SER A 370 4.23 36.06 -27.95
CA SER A 370 4.24 37.11 -28.98
C SER A 370 4.86 38.40 -28.42
N PHE A 371 5.68 39.04 -29.19
CA PHE A 371 6.49 40.21 -28.80
C PHE A 371 6.31 41.44 -29.69
N ASP A 372 5.66 41.31 -30.83
CA ASP A 372 5.42 42.43 -31.74
C ASP A 372 3.91 42.50 -32.12
N GLU A 373 3.25 43.61 -31.81
CA GLU A 373 1.82 43.82 -32.20
C GLU A 373 1.59 43.75 -33.69
N ARG A 374 2.61 44.05 -34.49
CA ARG A 374 2.52 44.07 -35.96
C ARG A 374 2.64 42.69 -36.58
N ASP A 375 3.18 41.73 -35.79
CA ASP A 375 3.33 40.33 -36.17
C ASP A 375 2.98 39.41 -34.98
N PRO A 376 1.72 39.37 -34.60
CA PRO A 376 1.26 38.68 -33.41
C PRO A 376 1.37 37.15 -33.51
N GLU A 377 1.55 36.60 -34.68
CA GLU A 377 1.75 35.17 -34.89
C GLU A 377 3.20 34.75 -34.60
N GLN A 378 4.12 35.73 -34.59
CA GLN A 378 5.51 35.45 -34.29
C GLN A 378 5.74 35.44 -32.77
N GLU A 379 6.23 34.32 -32.28
CA GLU A 379 6.54 34.11 -30.86
C GLU A 379 8.03 33.91 -30.67
N VAL A 380 8.56 34.36 -29.52
CA VAL A 380 9.92 33.99 -29.14
C VAL A 380 9.95 32.50 -28.70
N PRO A 381 11.04 31.78 -28.99
CA PRO A 381 11.18 30.40 -28.54
C PRO A 381 11.21 30.33 -27.00
N HIS A 382 10.50 29.37 -26.41
CA HIS A 382 10.63 29.06 -25.00
C HIS A 382 11.85 28.12 -24.78
N GLY A 383 12.84 28.58 -24.05
CA GLY A 383 14.07 27.82 -23.83
C GLY A 383 15.15 28.67 -23.16
N ASP A 384 16.36 28.60 -23.67
CA ASP A 384 17.49 29.37 -23.16
C ASP A 384 17.27 30.88 -23.38
N ALA A 385 17.33 31.66 -22.29
CA ALA A 385 17.19 33.12 -22.34
C ALA A 385 18.22 33.80 -23.23
N GLU A 386 19.40 33.23 -23.43
CA GLU A 386 20.46 33.80 -24.26
C GLU A 386 20.10 33.84 -25.76
N VAL A 387 19.19 32.98 -26.23
CA VAL A 387 18.76 32.95 -27.61
C VAL A 387 17.71 34.02 -27.93
N ILE A 388 17.10 34.63 -26.93
CA ILE A 388 15.99 35.57 -27.11
C ILE A 388 16.44 36.84 -27.83
N PHE A 389 17.50 37.48 -27.37
CA PHE A 389 17.96 38.71 -28.00
C PHE A 389 18.43 38.51 -29.46
N PRO A 390 19.27 37.52 -29.79
CA PRO A 390 19.60 37.23 -31.19
C PRO A 390 18.38 36.95 -32.07
N PHE A 391 17.37 36.25 -31.53
CA PHE A 391 16.12 36.01 -32.25
C PHE A 391 15.37 37.30 -32.55
N LEU A 392 15.17 38.17 -31.55
CA LEU A 392 14.52 39.48 -31.70
C LEU A 392 15.28 40.37 -32.68
N TYR A 393 16.59 40.40 -32.58
CA TYR A 393 17.44 41.18 -33.46
C TYR A 393 17.33 40.73 -34.92
N THR A 394 17.33 39.44 -35.16
CA THR A 394 17.14 38.85 -36.48
C THR A 394 15.76 39.21 -37.04
N HIS A 395 14.71 39.10 -36.23
CA HIS A 395 13.34 39.44 -36.64
C HIS A 395 13.24 40.92 -37.10
N TYR A 396 13.70 41.87 -36.27
CA TYR A 396 13.62 43.29 -36.59
C TYR A 396 14.55 43.71 -37.74
N THR A 397 15.68 43.02 -37.88
CA THR A 397 16.53 43.24 -39.05
C THR A 397 15.85 42.80 -40.33
N THR A 398 15.23 41.62 -40.33
CA THR A 398 14.47 41.09 -41.47
C THR A 398 13.31 42.03 -41.83
N GLN A 399 12.52 42.47 -40.84
CA GLN A 399 11.43 43.43 -41.07
C GLN A 399 11.91 44.75 -41.65
N THR A 400 13.06 45.25 -41.21
CA THR A 400 13.62 46.50 -41.71
C THR A 400 14.03 46.36 -43.18
N LEU A 401 14.74 45.29 -43.52
CA LEU A 401 15.12 44.99 -44.90
C LEU A 401 13.90 44.77 -45.83
N GLU A 402 12.87 44.11 -45.33
CA GLU A 402 11.62 43.93 -46.11
C GLU A 402 10.87 45.25 -46.36
N ARG A 403 10.89 46.19 -45.40
CA ARG A 403 10.31 47.54 -45.55
C ARG A 403 11.08 48.38 -46.52
N GLU A 404 12.37 48.29 -46.54
CA GLU A 404 13.24 48.99 -47.51
C GLU A 404 13.01 48.47 -48.93
N ASN A 405 12.64 47.21 -49.09
CA ASN A 405 12.47 46.56 -50.38
C ASN A 405 11.01 46.54 -50.89
N LYS A 406 9.99 46.95 -50.10
CA LYS A 406 8.59 46.99 -50.50
C LYS A 406 8.03 48.42 -50.46
N PRO A 407 7.36 48.91 -51.58
CA PRO A 407 6.62 50.19 -51.53
C PRO A 407 5.46 50.03 -50.53
N ALA A 408 5.22 51.10 -49.74
CA ALA A 408 4.26 51.20 -48.67
C ALA A 408 2.85 50.72 -49.06
N THR A 409 2.47 49.52 -48.63
CA THR A 409 1.11 49.00 -48.71
C THR A 409 0.42 49.19 -47.34
N LYS A 410 -0.82 49.70 -47.41
CA LYS A 410 -1.63 50.08 -46.25
C LYS A 410 -1.75 49.00 -45.20
N THR A 411 -1.50 49.36 -43.95
CA THR A 411 -1.66 48.56 -42.74
C THR A 411 -3.08 48.03 -42.61
N SER A 412 -3.25 46.75 -42.56
CA SER A 412 -4.51 46.09 -42.19
C SER A 412 -4.72 46.28 -40.68
N THR A 413 -5.82 46.93 -40.31
CA THR A 413 -6.26 46.99 -38.91
C THR A 413 -6.75 45.63 -38.49
N MET A 414 -5.99 44.97 -37.63
CA MET A 414 -6.36 43.69 -37.04
C MET A 414 -7.41 43.83 -35.94
N ASP A 415 -8.35 42.92 -35.93
CA ASP A 415 -9.45 42.83 -34.99
C ASP A 415 -8.93 42.57 -33.55
N VAL A 416 -9.11 43.58 -32.70
CA VAL A 416 -8.67 43.60 -31.28
C VAL A 416 -9.42 42.59 -30.39
N SER A 417 -10.43 41.89 -30.92
CA SER A 417 -11.32 41.00 -30.16
C SER A 417 -10.70 39.63 -29.77
N ARG A 418 -9.51 39.31 -30.24
CA ARG A 418 -8.84 38.01 -29.99
C ARG A 418 -7.74 38.02 -28.93
N ARG A 419 -7.67 39.03 -28.07
CA ARG A 419 -6.63 39.10 -27.04
C ARG A 419 -6.95 38.25 -25.85
N ILE A 420 -6.01 37.38 -25.45
CA ILE A 420 -6.05 36.56 -24.24
C ILE A 420 -5.44 37.38 -23.10
N PRO A 421 -6.05 37.41 -21.87
CA PRO A 421 -5.49 38.11 -20.73
C PRO A 421 -4.04 37.64 -20.45
N GLY A 422 -3.13 38.56 -20.31
CA GLY A 422 -1.69 38.28 -20.10
C GLY A 422 -0.86 38.22 -21.38
N SER A 423 -1.48 38.33 -22.55
CA SER A 423 -0.80 38.35 -23.85
C SER A 423 -0.88 39.72 -24.53
N GLU A 424 -0.62 40.80 -23.78
CA GLU A 424 -0.51 42.11 -24.43
C GLU A 424 0.80 42.19 -25.22
N PRO A 425 0.74 42.22 -26.55
CA PRO A 425 1.92 42.47 -27.34
C PRO A 425 2.47 43.85 -27.03
N VAL A 426 3.76 43.92 -27.11
CA VAL A 426 4.49 45.15 -26.89
C VAL A 426 4.12 46.19 -27.97
N ALA A 427 3.43 47.25 -27.56
CA ALA A 427 3.26 48.42 -28.42
C ALA A 427 4.60 49.14 -28.60
N LEU A 428 5.39 48.71 -29.57
CA LEU A 428 6.61 49.41 -29.93
C LEU A 428 6.28 50.68 -30.71
N SER A 429 6.04 51.73 -29.98
CA SER A 429 5.87 53.08 -30.58
C SER A 429 7.21 53.68 -31.06
N VAL A 430 8.30 52.93 -30.97
CA VAL A 430 9.64 53.41 -31.23
C VAL A 430 9.99 53.27 -32.71
N LYS A 431 10.34 54.39 -33.34
CA LYS A 431 11.11 54.43 -34.59
C LYS A 431 12.56 54.27 -34.18
N GLY A 432 13.19 53.16 -34.47
CA GLY A 432 14.58 52.88 -34.06
C GLY A 432 15.27 51.91 -35.00
N SER A 433 16.55 51.74 -34.81
CA SER A 433 17.31 50.68 -35.45
C SER A 433 16.84 49.29 -35.02
N PRO A 434 17.07 48.23 -35.80
CA PRO A 434 16.72 46.86 -35.42
C PRO A 434 17.18 46.45 -34.02
N GLN A 435 18.36 46.94 -33.62
CA GLN A 435 18.95 46.68 -32.32
C GLN A 435 18.18 47.39 -31.18
N GLU A 436 17.75 48.64 -31.38
CA GLU A 436 16.95 49.38 -30.38
C GLU A 436 15.57 48.73 -30.21
N LEU A 437 14.95 48.31 -31.33
CA LEU A 437 13.67 47.60 -31.30
C LEU A 437 13.78 46.25 -30.59
N ALA A 438 14.85 45.49 -30.86
CA ALA A 438 15.13 44.22 -30.19
C ALA A 438 15.34 44.40 -28.68
N ARG A 439 16.08 45.42 -28.25
CA ARG A 439 16.29 45.74 -26.84
C ARG A 439 15.00 46.16 -26.14
N GLU A 440 14.20 46.96 -26.76
CA GLU A 440 12.90 47.33 -26.18
C GLU A 440 11.96 46.13 -26.03
N ALA A 441 11.88 45.27 -27.05
CA ALA A 441 11.11 44.04 -26.98
C ALA A 441 11.64 43.09 -25.90
N GLU A 442 12.95 42.90 -25.82
CA GLU A 442 13.60 42.16 -24.76
C GLU A 442 13.22 42.69 -23.38
N ARG A 443 13.41 44.01 -23.17
CA ARG A 443 13.07 44.64 -21.91
C ARG A 443 11.64 44.38 -21.47
N GLN A 444 10.68 44.49 -22.41
CA GLN A 444 9.27 44.30 -22.10
C GLN A 444 8.96 42.83 -21.79
N LEU A 445 9.48 41.87 -22.58
CA LEU A 445 9.31 40.44 -22.35
C LEU A 445 9.84 40.04 -20.96
N PHE A 446 11.01 40.54 -20.56
CA PHE A 446 11.66 40.12 -19.30
C PHE A 446 11.19 40.93 -18.09
N THR A 447 10.56 42.08 -18.22
CA THR A 447 10.20 42.93 -17.07
C THR A 447 8.70 43.12 -16.86
N LYS A 448 7.87 43.00 -17.88
CA LYS A 448 6.44 43.33 -17.80
C LYS A 448 5.51 42.24 -18.29
N THR A 449 5.88 41.54 -19.36
CA THR A 449 5.06 40.57 -20.06
C THR A 449 5.89 39.30 -20.34
N GLY A 450 5.30 38.31 -20.99
CA GLY A 450 6.06 37.11 -21.39
C GLY A 450 6.76 36.40 -20.22
N CYS A 451 8.09 36.48 -20.22
CA CYS A 451 8.93 35.74 -19.23
C CYS A 451 8.61 36.14 -17.79
N ALA A 452 8.42 37.43 -17.51
CA ALA A 452 8.19 37.96 -16.17
C ALA A 452 6.85 37.55 -15.55
N LEU A 453 5.89 37.07 -16.36
CA LEU A 453 4.61 36.56 -15.83
C LEU A 453 4.78 35.25 -15.05
N CYS A 454 5.76 34.44 -15.42
CA CYS A 454 5.95 33.12 -14.85
C CYS A 454 7.30 32.97 -14.12
N HIS A 455 8.33 33.67 -14.59
CA HIS A 455 9.70 33.50 -14.11
C HIS A 455 10.16 34.66 -13.24
N GLY A 456 10.95 34.36 -12.22
CA GLY A 456 11.79 35.36 -11.56
C GLY A 456 12.89 35.83 -12.52
N ILE A 457 13.06 37.14 -12.66
CA ILE A 457 14.01 37.74 -13.59
C ILE A 457 15.05 38.54 -12.82
N ASP A 458 16.29 38.36 -13.18
CA ASP A 458 17.42 39.21 -12.74
C ASP A 458 18.02 39.96 -13.93
N GLU A 459 18.29 41.22 -13.74
CA GLU A 459 19.02 42.01 -14.71
C GLU A 459 20.53 41.69 -14.57
N LYS A 460 21.20 41.40 -15.69
CA LYS A 460 22.66 41.13 -15.64
C LYS A 460 23.43 42.36 -15.20
N PRO A 461 24.54 42.23 -14.49
CA PRO A 461 25.46 43.32 -14.22
C PRO A 461 25.91 44.03 -15.52
N ILE A 462 26.16 45.32 -15.46
CA ILE A 462 26.53 46.12 -16.63
C ILE A 462 27.74 45.55 -17.35
N GLU A 463 28.71 45.02 -16.60
CA GLU A 463 29.92 44.43 -17.14
C GLU A 463 29.69 43.18 -17.99
N GLU A 464 28.59 42.49 -17.75
CA GLU A 464 28.18 41.28 -18.51
C GLU A 464 27.30 41.60 -19.73
N ARG A 465 26.78 42.83 -19.84
CA ARG A 465 25.92 43.25 -20.93
C ARG A 465 26.73 43.60 -22.18
N LYS A 466 26.56 42.81 -23.23
CA LYS A 466 27.13 43.06 -24.55
C LYS A 466 26.07 43.44 -25.54
N GLU A 467 26.47 43.94 -26.66
CA GLU A 467 25.56 44.37 -27.72
C GLU A 467 24.78 43.20 -28.35
N ASP A 468 25.34 42.01 -28.31
CA ASP A 468 24.85 40.81 -28.97
C ASP A 468 24.23 39.72 -28.02
N ASN A 469 24.28 39.97 -26.69
CA ASN A 469 23.73 39.00 -25.72
C ASN A 469 22.48 39.51 -25.00
N ALA A 470 21.73 38.59 -24.34
CA ALA A 470 20.61 38.95 -23.50
C ALA A 470 21.09 39.75 -22.26
N HIS A 471 20.34 40.81 -21.92
CA HIS A 471 20.61 41.64 -20.74
C HIS A 471 19.97 41.14 -19.45
N TYR A 472 19.11 40.16 -19.59
CA TYR A 472 18.37 39.57 -18.47
C TYR A 472 18.74 38.08 -18.29
N ARG A 473 18.53 37.58 -17.09
CA ARG A 473 18.74 36.19 -16.73
C ARG A 473 17.48 35.68 -16.04
N ILE A 474 17.04 34.51 -16.44
CA ILE A 474 15.93 33.82 -15.77
C ILE A 474 16.50 33.10 -14.54
N LYS A 475 15.86 33.31 -13.37
CA LYS A 475 16.18 32.55 -12.17
C LYS A 475 15.91 31.07 -12.39
N PRO A 476 16.75 30.17 -11.86
CA PRO A 476 16.47 28.74 -11.94
C PRO A 476 15.07 28.43 -11.41
N SER A 477 14.33 27.59 -12.09
CA SER A 477 12.94 27.28 -11.74
C SER A 477 12.81 26.54 -10.41
N ASN A 478 13.85 25.85 -9.98
CA ASN A 478 13.93 25.09 -8.73
C ASN A 478 12.74 24.16 -8.48
N ILE A 479 12.05 23.75 -9.56
CA ILE A 479 10.91 22.84 -9.47
C ILE A 479 11.38 21.50 -8.93
N LYS A 480 10.82 21.11 -7.81
CA LYS A 480 11.13 19.84 -7.19
C LYS A 480 10.39 18.71 -7.90
N THR A 481 11.13 17.79 -8.49
CA THR A 481 10.57 16.65 -9.24
C THR A 481 10.15 15.50 -8.33
N VAL A 482 10.82 15.35 -7.18
CA VAL A 482 10.53 14.30 -6.19
C VAL A 482 10.49 14.93 -4.80
N TRP A 483 9.32 14.93 -4.18
CA TRP A 483 9.11 15.50 -2.85
C TRP A 483 9.46 14.55 -1.71
N LEU A 484 9.15 13.27 -1.90
CA LEU A 484 9.35 12.21 -0.92
C LEU A 484 10.19 11.08 -1.54
N PRO A 485 11.52 11.24 -1.64
CA PRO A 485 12.40 10.35 -2.41
C PRO A 485 12.43 8.91 -1.88
N HIS A 486 12.10 8.72 -0.61
CA HIS A 486 12.08 7.39 0.03
C HIS A 486 10.67 6.81 0.16
N ALA A 487 9.68 7.44 -0.44
CA ALA A 487 8.31 6.97 -0.45
C ALA A 487 7.90 6.45 -1.83
N ARG A 488 7.09 5.41 -1.83
CA ARG A 488 6.42 4.87 -3.01
C ARG A 488 4.94 5.21 -2.92
N PHE A 489 4.42 5.79 -3.96
CA PHE A 489 3.01 6.05 -4.09
C PHE A 489 2.58 5.76 -5.53
N SER A 490 1.42 5.14 -5.71
CA SER A 490 0.84 4.90 -7.03
C SER A 490 -0.47 5.66 -7.14
N HIS A 491 -0.51 6.69 -7.95
CA HIS A 491 -1.74 7.42 -8.25
C HIS A 491 -2.77 6.50 -8.93
N GLY A 492 -2.32 5.58 -9.81
CA GLY A 492 -3.22 4.63 -10.46
C GLY A 492 -3.94 3.67 -9.50
N ALA A 493 -3.34 3.34 -8.37
CA ALA A 493 -4.02 2.55 -7.34
C ALA A 493 -5.13 3.33 -6.60
N HIS A 494 -5.21 4.65 -6.81
CA HIS A 494 -6.16 5.55 -6.16
C HIS A 494 -7.00 6.34 -7.18
N GLU A 495 -7.10 5.85 -8.43
CA GLU A 495 -7.76 6.55 -9.55
C GLU A 495 -9.25 6.84 -9.34
N GLU A 496 -9.91 6.09 -8.45
CA GLU A 496 -11.32 6.30 -8.11
C GLU A 496 -11.56 7.53 -7.22
N TYR A 497 -10.50 8.10 -6.63
CA TYR A 497 -10.59 9.29 -5.78
C TYR A 497 -10.30 10.55 -6.57
N THR A 498 -10.97 11.65 -6.22
CA THR A 498 -10.65 12.95 -6.82
C THR A 498 -9.32 13.47 -6.29
N CYS A 499 -8.62 14.26 -7.09
CA CYS A 499 -7.32 14.82 -6.70
C CYS A 499 -7.41 15.62 -5.40
N GLU A 500 -8.49 16.40 -5.23
CA GLU A 500 -8.73 17.25 -4.06
C GLU A 500 -8.96 16.45 -2.78
N SER A 501 -9.37 15.19 -2.88
CA SER A 501 -9.53 14.30 -1.71
C SER A 501 -8.20 14.13 -0.96
N CYS A 502 -7.08 14.22 -1.67
CA CYS A 502 -5.74 14.11 -1.13
C CYS A 502 -4.99 15.44 -1.14
N HIS A 503 -5.14 16.23 -2.20
CA HIS A 503 -4.49 17.54 -2.38
C HIS A 503 -5.44 18.66 -1.96
N ALA A 504 -5.75 18.71 -0.67
CA ALA A 504 -6.70 19.67 -0.12
C ALA A 504 -6.23 21.11 -0.31
N GLY A 505 -7.16 21.97 -0.73
CA GLY A 505 -6.90 23.42 -0.87
C GLY A 505 -6.33 23.85 -2.22
N VAL A 506 -6.02 22.91 -3.15
CA VAL A 506 -5.44 23.24 -4.46
C VAL A 506 -6.28 24.25 -5.25
N GLN A 507 -7.62 24.13 -5.22
CA GLN A 507 -8.53 25.04 -5.92
C GLN A 507 -8.51 26.47 -5.38
N LYS A 508 -8.00 26.69 -4.17
CA LYS A 508 -7.90 27.99 -3.51
C LYS A 508 -6.48 28.53 -3.44
N SER A 509 -5.50 27.74 -3.87
CA SER A 509 -4.11 28.13 -3.87
C SER A 509 -3.87 29.22 -4.92
N THR A 510 -3.39 30.35 -4.45
CA THR A 510 -3.02 31.51 -5.28
C THR A 510 -1.51 31.71 -5.36
N ASN A 511 -0.74 30.91 -4.60
CA ASN A 511 0.71 31.02 -4.49
C ASN A 511 1.36 29.70 -4.88
N SER A 512 2.31 29.75 -5.78
CA SER A 512 3.13 28.58 -6.15
C SER A 512 4.02 28.08 -5.02
N GLY A 513 4.24 28.87 -3.98
CA GLY A 513 4.95 28.44 -2.76
C GLY A 513 4.14 27.53 -1.83
N ASP A 514 2.85 27.33 -2.10
CA ASP A 514 2.01 26.46 -1.29
C ASP A 514 2.42 24.98 -1.47
N VAL A 515 2.74 24.30 -0.37
CA VAL A 515 2.99 22.85 -0.38
C VAL A 515 1.68 22.09 -0.29
N LEU A 516 1.19 21.61 -1.43
CA LEU A 516 -0.12 20.96 -1.56
C LEU A 516 -0.05 19.44 -1.48
N LEU A 517 0.89 18.89 -0.72
CA LEU A 517 1.03 17.45 -0.49
C LEU A 517 -0.02 16.94 0.49
N PRO A 518 -0.50 15.69 0.33
CA PRO A 518 -1.43 15.08 1.27
C PRO A 518 -0.77 14.85 2.63
N LYS A 519 -1.54 15.12 3.70
CA LYS A 519 -1.11 14.85 5.07
C LYS A 519 -1.27 13.37 5.40
N VAL A 520 -0.44 12.85 6.31
CA VAL A 520 -0.47 11.43 6.72
C VAL A 520 -1.86 10.97 7.17
N GLY A 521 -2.62 11.83 7.85
CA GLY A 521 -3.98 11.52 8.30
C GLY A 521 -4.95 11.16 7.17
N ILE A 522 -4.74 11.70 5.96
CA ILE A 522 -5.55 11.34 4.79
C ILE A 522 -5.33 9.87 4.43
N CYS A 523 -4.09 9.41 4.43
CA CYS A 523 -3.75 8.01 4.17
C CYS A 523 -4.33 7.08 5.26
N GLN A 524 -4.27 7.51 6.53
CA GLN A 524 -4.76 6.76 7.70
C GLN A 524 -6.28 6.56 7.72
N ASN A 525 -7.05 7.30 6.92
CA ASN A 525 -8.49 7.09 6.78
C ASN A 525 -8.82 5.74 6.12
N CYS A 526 -7.93 5.23 5.27
CA CYS A 526 -8.14 4.00 4.52
C CYS A 526 -7.08 2.93 4.83
N HIS A 527 -5.87 3.33 5.20
CA HIS A 527 -4.73 2.46 5.45
C HIS A 527 -4.49 2.27 6.95
N ALA A 528 -4.21 1.04 7.36
CA ALA A 528 -3.94 0.72 8.77
C ALA A 528 -2.94 -0.44 8.92
N ASP A 529 -2.32 -0.52 10.09
CA ASP A 529 -1.43 -1.63 10.46
C ASP A 529 -2.24 -2.94 10.64
N ASN A 530 -1.58 -4.08 10.43
CA ASN A 530 -2.01 -5.40 10.88
C ASN A 530 -3.43 -5.82 10.47
N HIS A 531 -3.77 -5.71 9.19
CA HIS A 531 -5.03 -6.22 8.63
C HIS A 531 -6.30 -5.82 9.41
N ARG A 532 -6.33 -4.60 9.93
CA ARG A 532 -7.50 -4.08 10.61
C ARG A 532 -8.72 -4.18 9.70
N LYS A 533 -9.79 -4.82 10.18
CA LYS A 533 -11.01 -5.05 9.40
C LYS A 533 -11.57 -3.73 8.84
N GLY A 534 -11.80 -3.68 7.53
CA GLY A 534 -12.32 -2.51 6.83
C GLY A 534 -11.25 -1.49 6.41
N PHE A 535 -9.97 -1.80 6.60
CA PHE A 535 -8.84 -0.98 6.15
C PHE A 535 -7.94 -1.76 5.21
N VAL A 536 -7.23 -1.03 4.36
CA VAL A 536 -6.15 -1.60 3.53
C VAL A 536 -4.95 -1.82 4.45
N SER A 537 -4.45 -3.05 4.48
CA SER A 537 -3.22 -3.36 5.23
C SER A 537 -2.05 -2.59 4.65
N SER A 538 -1.26 -1.96 5.52
CA SER A 538 -0.16 -1.10 5.12
C SER A 538 1.07 -1.33 5.99
N ASP A 539 1.91 -2.22 5.51
CA ASP A 539 3.23 -2.44 6.08
C ASP A 539 4.20 -1.34 5.61
N CYS A 540 5.29 -1.16 6.32
CA CYS A 540 6.26 -0.09 6.03
C CYS A 540 6.74 -0.11 4.57
N VAL A 541 7.00 -1.31 4.03
CA VAL A 541 7.47 -1.51 2.65
C VAL A 541 6.43 -1.22 1.57
N THR A 542 5.17 -1.11 1.92
CA THR A 542 4.11 -0.69 0.99
C THR A 542 4.35 0.73 0.50
N CYS A 543 4.81 1.60 1.39
CA CYS A 543 5.05 3.01 1.11
C CYS A 543 6.54 3.39 1.06
N HIS A 544 7.42 2.65 1.75
CA HIS A 544 8.85 2.95 1.80
C HIS A 544 9.67 1.99 0.95
N SER A 545 10.65 2.52 0.22
CA SER A 545 11.72 1.70 -0.33
C SER A 545 12.83 1.59 0.72
N HIS A 546 13.20 0.36 1.04
CA HIS A 546 14.25 0.09 2.02
C HIS A 546 15.66 0.33 1.43
N HIS A 547 15.84 -0.02 0.15
CA HIS A 547 17.03 0.26 -0.62
C HIS A 547 16.68 1.13 -1.82
N ASP A 548 17.55 2.06 -2.18
CA ASP A 548 17.43 2.79 -3.42
C ASP A 548 17.67 1.82 -4.60
N GLN A 549 16.63 1.59 -5.39
CA GLN A 549 16.72 0.69 -6.55
C GLN A 549 17.69 1.22 -7.63
N GLN A 550 17.94 2.53 -7.68
CA GLN A 550 18.91 3.13 -8.59
C GLN A 550 20.35 2.85 -8.13
N ALA A 551 20.58 2.85 -6.82
CA ALA A 551 21.87 2.48 -6.24
C ALA A 551 22.13 0.96 -6.28
N MET A 552 21.08 0.14 -6.41
CA MET A 552 21.20 -1.31 -6.58
C MET A 552 21.34 -1.75 -8.04
N ALA A 553 21.20 -0.85 -8.99
CA ALA A 553 21.61 -1.15 -10.36
C ALA A 553 23.14 -1.37 -10.34
N PRO A 554 23.64 -2.56 -10.75
CA PRO A 554 25.07 -2.82 -10.71
C PRO A 554 25.77 -1.77 -11.55
N GLU A 555 26.76 -1.06 -10.97
CA GLU A 555 27.62 -0.11 -11.68
C GLU A 555 28.38 -0.76 -12.85
N LYS A 556 28.48 -2.07 -12.83
CA LYS A 556 28.82 -2.90 -14.00
C LYS A 556 27.60 -3.76 -14.32
N LYS A 557 26.97 -3.52 -15.46
CA LYS A 557 26.27 -4.61 -16.16
C LYS A 557 27.21 -5.79 -16.11
N LEU A 558 26.89 -6.78 -15.27
CA LEU A 558 27.59 -8.04 -15.30
C LEU A 558 27.42 -8.53 -16.74
N ASP A 559 28.47 -8.41 -17.56
CA ASP A 559 28.41 -8.96 -18.88
C ASP A 559 28.31 -10.47 -18.69
N ILE A 560 27.06 -10.95 -18.72
CA ILE A 560 26.72 -12.36 -18.55
C ILE A 560 27.61 -13.23 -19.44
N ARG A 561 28.03 -12.72 -20.60
CA ARG A 561 28.96 -13.43 -21.51
C ARG A 561 30.36 -13.55 -20.92
N THR A 562 30.84 -12.55 -20.23
CA THR A 562 32.15 -12.57 -19.55
C THR A 562 32.09 -13.46 -18.31
N TYR A 563 30.99 -13.43 -17.57
CA TYR A 563 30.77 -14.29 -16.40
C TYR A 563 30.65 -15.77 -16.80
N ILE A 564 29.85 -16.09 -17.83
CA ILE A 564 29.74 -17.47 -18.36
C ILE A 564 31.11 -17.97 -18.88
N ARG A 565 31.91 -17.12 -19.52
CA ARG A 565 33.26 -17.48 -19.95
C ARG A 565 34.21 -17.75 -18.80
N SER A 566 34.00 -17.14 -17.61
CA SER A 566 34.83 -17.44 -16.43
C SER A 566 34.43 -18.73 -15.73
N LEU A 567 33.22 -19.25 -15.96
CA LEU A 567 32.74 -20.53 -15.43
C LEU A 567 33.11 -21.74 -16.33
N ILE A 568 33.53 -21.48 -17.56
CA ILE A 568 33.92 -22.54 -18.56
C ILE A 568 35.47 -22.71 -18.61
N ARG A 569 36.19 -21.93 -17.86
CA ARG A 569 37.63 -22.15 -17.58
C ARG A 569 37.81 -22.78 -16.20
#